data_0b2edaac43d5d6d53bc99accb18d33c6
#
_entry.id   0b2edaac43d5d6d53bc99accb18d33c6
#
_cell.length_a   1.000
_cell.length_b   1.000
_cell.length_c   1.000
_cell.angle_alpha   90.00
_cell.angle_beta   90.00
_cell.angle_gamma   90.00
#
_symmetry.space_group_name_H-M   'P 1'
#
loop_
_entity.id
_entity.type
_entity.pdbx_description
1 polymer ?
#
loop_
_entity_poly.entity_id
_entity_poly.type
_entity_poly.pdbx_seq_one_letter_code
_entity_poly.pdbx_strand_id
1 'polypeptide(L)'
;AVCTYDAANEKLICRLPLDDDKAGMILAYDDLLSINYIGQWRKAYWTNTYATILDAIGAAFADHDETLKHAAAVDEKVEKEAYAAGGEKYAFLCNMSYRHAIAAHKLITDEDGNIIFLSKENDSNGCIGTVDVSYPSVPLFLLFNTEYVKGMLRPVFQFAACDSWEFDFAPHDVGRYPYAWGQVYGLNGKKGDLWFSGWNDDIFPPFYQYPAGTDIFEFRYQMPVEECGNMLLMTAAVCKLDGNALFAEPHMAVLKQWTQYLIKFGADPGEQLCTDDFAGHLLSLIHI
;
A
#
# COMPACT_ATOMS: atom_id res chain seq x y z
N ALA A 1 7.22 -11.38 34.22
CA ALA A 1 7.62 -12.28 33.14
C ALA A 1 9.13 -12.57 33.24
N VAL A 2 9.52 -13.80 32.95
CA VAL A 2 10.93 -14.19 32.83
C VAL A 2 11.12 -14.82 31.45
N CYS A 3 12.00 -14.23 30.64
CA CYS A 3 12.36 -14.78 29.34
C CYS A 3 13.78 -15.36 29.39
N THR A 4 13.94 -16.57 28.90
CA THR A 4 15.22 -17.26 28.80
C THR A 4 15.41 -17.79 27.38
N TYR A 5 16.63 -17.72 26.87
CA TYR A 5 16.99 -18.32 25.58
C TYR A 5 17.62 -19.68 25.79
N ASP A 6 17.02 -20.72 25.23
CA ASP A 6 17.57 -22.08 25.18
C ASP A 6 18.35 -22.21 23.86
N ALA A 7 19.66 -22.00 23.92
CA ALA A 7 20.51 -22.02 22.75
C ALA A 7 20.65 -23.43 22.12
N ALA A 8 20.42 -24.50 22.88
CA ALA A 8 20.53 -25.86 22.36
C ALA A 8 19.36 -26.23 21.45
N ASN A 9 18.19 -25.63 21.68
CA ASN A 9 16.99 -25.87 20.93
C ASN A 9 16.52 -24.63 20.11
N GLU A 10 17.30 -23.54 20.12
CA GLU A 10 17.01 -22.27 19.46
C GLU A 10 15.64 -21.70 19.84
N LYS A 11 15.26 -21.80 21.12
CA LYS A 11 13.95 -21.40 21.63
C LYS A 11 14.04 -20.24 22.60
N LEU A 12 13.17 -19.25 22.40
CA LEU A 12 12.88 -18.24 23.40
C LEU A 12 11.73 -18.76 24.28
N ILE A 13 12.01 -18.95 25.57
CA ILE A 13 11.03 -19.44 26.55
C ILE A 13 10.62 -18.25 27.43
N CYS A 14 9.36 -17.82 27.33
CA CYS A 14 8.79 -16.78 28.17
C CYS A 14 7.84 -17.43 29.18
N ARG A 15 8.10 -17.19 30.48
CA ARG A 15 7.19 -17.60 31.58
C ARG A 15 6.46 -16.39 32.07
N LEU A 16 5.14 -16.43 31.98
CA LEU A 16 4.26 -15.36 32.41
C LEU A 16 3.57 -15.77 33.73
N PRO A 17 3.48 -14.87 34.71
CA PRO A 17 2.60 -15.10 35.84
C PRO A 17 1.15 -15.11 35.36
N LEU A 18 0.33 -15.98 35.95
CA LEU A 18 -1.12 -15.96 35.79
C LEU A 18 -1.72 -15.08 36.88
N ASP A 19 -2.68 -14.25 36.47
CA ASP A 19 -3.54 -13.53 37.37
C ASP A 19 -4.98 -13.88 37.01
N ASP A 20 -5.75 -14.43 37.94
CA ASP A 20 -7.11 -14.99 37.71
C ASP A 20 -7.16 -15.92 36.47
N ASP A 21 -6.19 -16.85 36.33
CA ASP A 21 -6.06 -17.77 35.21
C ASP A 21 -5.83 -17.09 33.83
N LYS A 22 -5.42 -15.82 33.82
CA LYS A 22 -5.13 -15.07 32.63
C LYS A 22 -3.67 -14.61 32.59
N ALA A 23 -3.09 -14.60 31.41
CA ALA A 23 -1.80 -13.97 31.14
C ALA A 23 -1.86 -13.21 29.80
N GLY A 24 -1.28 -12.02 29.77
CA GLY A 24 -1.14 -11.23 28.55
C GLY A 24 0.32 -11.08 28.14
N MET A 25 0.58 -11.11 26.84
CA MET A 25 1.89 -10.82 26.25
C MET A 25 1.70 -9.91 25.05
N ILE A 26 2.53 -8.88 24.95
CA ILE A 26 2.61 -8.02 23.76
C ILE A 26 3.89 -8.39 23.00
N LEU A 27 3.77 -8.64 21.71
CA LEU A 27 4.86 -8.71 20.76
C LEU A 27 4.92 -7.39 20.01
N ALA A 28 6.03 -6.70 20.13
CA ALA A 28 6.24 -5.41 19.48
C ALA A 28 7.48 -5.45 18.59
N TYR A 29 7.36 -4.82 17.43
CA TYR A 29 8.43 -4.69 16.45
C TYR A 29 8.66 -3.21 16.18
N ASP A 30 9.90 -2.77 16.29
CA ASP A 30 10.32 -1.43 15.92
C ASP A 30 11.38 -1.54 14.83
N ASP A 31 11.00 -1.16 13.62
CA ASP A 31 11.91 -1.12 12.48
C ASP A 31 12.81 0.13 12.47
N LEU A 32 12.71 0.97 13.50
CA LEU A 32 13.43 2.24 13.71
C LEU A 32 13.23 3.24 12.57
N LEU A 33 13.48 2.82 11.34
CA LEU A 33 13.29 3.53 10.09
C LEU A 33 12.47 2.64 9.15
N SER A 34 11.21 2.99 8.97
CA SER A 34 10.22 2.15 8.31
C SER A 34 10.32 2.12 6.79
N ILE A 35 10.34 3.30 6.19
CA ILE A 35 10.32 3.49 4.73
C ILE A 35 11.26 4.64 4.37
N ASN A 36 12.06 4.43 3.35
CA ASN A 36 12.74 5.54 2.67
C ASN A 36 11.78 6.09 1.61
N TYR A 37 11.09 7.16 1.96
CA TYR A 37 10.10 7.81 1.11
C TYR A 37 10.73 9.00 0.40
N ILE A 38 10.89 8.89 -0.92
CA ILE A 38 11.52 9.91 -1.77
C ILE A 38 12.81 10.47 -1.13
N GLY A 39 13.73 9.56 -0.79
CA GLY A 39 15.04 9.89 -0.24
C GLY A 39 15.09 10.21 1.26
N GLN A 40 13.95 10.27 1.92
CA GLN A 40 13.88 10.55 3.35
C GLN A 40 13.39 9.34 4.12
N TRP A 41 14.18 8.91 5.12
CA TRP A 41 13.75 7.87 6.02
C TRP A 41 12.63 8.35 6.93
N ARG A 42 11.50 7.66 6.89
CA ARG A 42 10.34 7.89 7.72
C ARG A 42 10.20 6.79 8.77
N LYS A 43 9.78 7.19 9.95
CA LYS A 43 9.44 6.25 11.02
C LYS A 43 8.03 5.70 10.83
N ALA A 44 7.71 4.63 11.54
CA ALA A 44 6.34 4.10 11.57
C ALA A 44 5.36 5.09 12.18
N TYR A 45 4.09 5.03 11.78
CA TYR A 45 3.05 5.99 12.17
C TYR A 45 2.87 6.14 13.68
N TRP A 46 3.05 5.06 14.46
CA TRP A 46 2.92 5.09 15.91
C TRP A 46 3.87 6.10 16.60
N THR A 47 4.99 6.42 15.95
CA THR A 47 5.96 7.40 16.49
C THR A 47 5.45 8.85 16.48
N ASN A 48 4.33 9.12 15.81
CA ASN A 48 3.66 10.41 15.90
C ASN A 48 3.01 10.63 17.28
N THR A 49 2.74 9.55 18.01
CA THR A 49 2.09 9.59 19.33
C THR A 49 3.06 9.26 20.45
N TYR A 50 3.97 8.30 20.24
CA TYR A 50 4.85 7.77 21.29
C TYR A 50 6.31 8.03 20.96
N ALA A 51 7.07 8.52 21.94
CA ALA A 51 8.50 8.82 21.78
C ALA A 51 9.36 7.55 21.62
N THR A 52 8.97 6.48 22.31
CA THR A 52 9.69 5.20 22.29
C THR A 52 8.72 4.02 22.15
N ILE A 53 9.24 2.88 21.68
CA ILE A 53 8.46 1.63 21.66
C ILE A 53 7.98 1.20 23.04
N LEU A 54 8.73 1.53 24.09
CA LEU A 54 8.35 1.22 25.47
C LEU A 54 7.14 2.05 25.91
N ASP A 55 7.06 3.31 25.51
CA ASP A 55 5.89 4.17 25.77
C ASP A 55 4.65 3.60 25.06
N ALA A 56 4.81 3.18 23.78
CA ALA A 56 3.74 2.55 23.02
C ALA A 56 3.26 1.23 23.66
N ILE A 57 4.19 0.39 24.13
CA ILE A 57 3.87 -0.85 24.86
C ILE A 57 3.14 -0.53 26.17
N GLY A 58 3.62 0.46 26.92
CA GLY A 58 2.99 0.90 28.17
C GLY A 58 1.54 1.36 27.95
N ALA A 59 1.31 2.17 26.93
CA ALA A 59 -0.03 2.60 26.52
C ALA A 59 -0.91 1.42 26.11
N ALA A 60 -0.39 0.51 25.28
CA ALA A 60 -1.13 -0.67 24.82
C ALA A 60 -1.58 -1.59 26.00
N PHE A 61 -0.79 -1.69 27.06
CA PHE A 61 -1.22 -2.39 28.28
C PHE A 61 -2.28 -1.59 29.05
N ALA A 62 -2.14 -0.27 29.16
CA ALA A 62 -3.08 0.57 29.87
C ALA A 62 -4.47 0.61 29.20
N ASP A 63 -4.47 0.65 27.87
CA ASP A 63 -5.69 0.81 27.06
C ASP A 63 -6.24 -0.53 26.53
N HIS A 64 -5.69 -1.66 26.97
CA HIS A 64 -5.99 -3.00 26.44
C HIS A 64 -7.49 -3.29 26.39
N ASP A 65 -8.19 -3.13 27.50
CA ASP A 65 -9.62 -3.49 27.60
C ASP A 65 -10.50 -2.56 26.74
N GLU A 66 -10.17 -1.28 26.69
CA GLU A 66 -10.89 -0.32 25.84
C GLU A 66 -10.62 -0.57 24.37
N THR A 67 -9.38 -0.89 24.01
CA THR A 67 -9.00 -1.28 22.64
C THR A 67 -9.72 -2.54 22.19
N LEU A 68 -9.80 -3.57 23.05
CA LEU A 68 -10.56 -4.79 22.73
C LEU A 68 -12.05 -4.51 22.55
N LYS A 69 -12.63 -3.65 23.37
CA LYS A 69 -14.03 -3.27 23.24
C LYS A 69 -14.31 -2.52 21.93
N HIS A 70 -13.44 -1.59 21.54
CA HIS A 70 -13.56 -0.90 20.26
C HIS A 70 -13.38 -1.86 19.08
N ALA A 71 -12.38 -2.74 19.13
CA ALA A 71 -12.15 -3.74 18.07
C ALA A 71 -13.38 -4.66 17.93
N ALA A 72 -13.93 -5.16 19.04
CA ALA A 72 -15.13 -6.00 19.01
C ALA A 72 -16.34 -5.27 18.41
N ALA A 73 -16.50 -3.98 18.69
CA ALA A 73 -17.60 -3.19 18.12
C ALA A 73 -17.44 -3.00 16.58
N VAL A 74 -16.22 -2.84 16.10
CA VAL A 74 -15.94 -2.79 14.65
C VAL A 74 -16.20 -4.15 14.00
N ASP A 75 -15.70 -5.23 14.60
CA ASP A 75 -15.91 -6.60 14.11
C ASP A 75 -17.40 -6.93 14.01
N GLU A 76 -18.18 -6.63 15.07
CA GLU A 76 -19.63 -6.83 15.09
C GLU A 76 -20.36 -6.04 13.98
N LYS A 77 -19.95 -4.79 13.77
CA LYS A 77 -20.52 -3.96 12.70
C LYS A 77 -20.24 -4.56 11.34
N VAL A 78 -19.00 -4.91 11.05
CA VAL A 78 -18.61 -5.52 9.76
C VAL A 78 -19.34 -6.84 9.54
N GLU A 79 -19.37 -7.70 10.55
CA GLU A 79 -20.04 -9.01 10.47
C GLU A 79 -21.53 -8.85 10.18
N LYS A 80 -22.21 -7.99 10.92
CA LYS A 80 -23.65 -7.74 10.76
C LYS A 80 -23.99 -7.21 9.37
N GLU A 81 -23.26 -6.21 8.88
CA GLU A 81 -23.50 -5.61 7.58
C GLU A 81 -23.19 -6.59 6.43
N ALA A 82 -22.08 -7.33 6.54
CA ALA A 82 -21.70 -8.35 5.57
C ALA A 82 -22.66 -9.54 5.57
N TYR A 83 -23.13 -9.98 6.75
CA TYR A 83 -24.14 -11.04 6.85
C TYR A 83 -25.45 -10.63 6.18
N ALA A 84 -25.90 -9.41 6.40
CA ALA A 84 -27.10 -8.88 5.78
C ALA A 84 -26.97 -8.79 4.25
N ALA A 85 -25.77 -8.54 3.73
CA ALA A 85 -25.50 -8.44 2.29
C ALA A 85 -25.35 -9.81 1.60
N GLY A 86 -24.73 -10.82 2.25
CA GLY A 86 -24.38 -12.07 1.59
C GLY A 86 -24.39 -13.33 2.46
N GLY A 87 -24.89 -13.25 3.70
CA GLY A 87 -24.97 -14.37 4.62
C GLY A 87 -23.62 -14.74 5.27
N GLU A 88 -23.62 -15.89 5.97
CA GLU A 88 -22.51 -16.31 6.85
C GLU A 88 -21.14 -16.38 6.14
N LYS A 89 -21.09 -17.03 4.98
CA LYS A 89 -19.83 -17.18 4.23
C LYS A 89 -19.26 -15.85 3.77
N TYR A 90 -20.12 -14.94 3.36
CA TYR A 90 -19.71 -13.60 2.93
C TYR A 90 -19.20 -12.78 4.13
N ALA A 91 -19.86 -12.85 5.28
CA ALA A 91 -19.41 -12.21 6.51
C ALA A 91 -18.02 -12.72 6.93
N PHE A 92 -17.81 -14.05 6.89
CA PHE A 92 -16.50 -14.64 7.16
C PHE A 92 -15.41 -14.11 6.21
N LEU A 93 -15.69 -14.06 4.91
CA LEU A 93 -14.74 -13.53 3.91
C LEU A 93 -14.43 -12.05 4.15
N CYS A 94 -15.43 -11.23 4.46
CA CYS A 94 -15.24 -9.82 4.75
C CYS A 94 -14.35 -9.60 5.98
N ASN A 95 -14.57 -10.32 7.06
CA ASN A 95 -13.76 -10.24 8.27
C ASN A 95 -12.30 -10.65 8.02
N MET A 96 -12.09 -11.71 7.27
CA MET A 96 -10.73 -12.16 6.90
C MET A 96 -10.03 -11.15 6.00
N SER A 97 -10.70 -10.70 4.94
CA SER A 97 -10.14 -9.77 3.96
C SER A 97 -9.81 -8.41 4.59
N TYR A 98 -10.65 -7.91 5.48
CA TYR A 98 -10.41 -6.69 6.22
C TYR A 98 -9.09 -6.73 7.00
N ARG A 99 -8.85 -7.81 7.74
CA ARG A 99 -7.62 -7.99 8.53
C ARG A 99 -6.39 -8.11 7.63
N HIS A 100 -6.49 -8.89 6.55
CA HIS A 100 -5.40 -9.09 5.61
C HIS A 100 -5.06 -7.79 4.86
N ALA A 101 -6.07 -7.05 4.41
CA ALA A 101 -5.84 -5.79 3.70
C ALA A 101 -5.10 -4.77 4.57
N ILE A 102 -5.50 -4.59 5.83
CA ILE A 102 -4.80 -3.69 6.76
C ILE A 102 -3.36 -4.16 7.01
N ALA A 103 -3.17 -5.45 7.27
CA ALA A 103 -1.84 -6.01 7.55
C ALA A 103 -0.89 -5.91 6.34
N ALA A 104 -1.43 -5.91 5.12
CA ALA A 104 -0.67 -5.81 3.89
C ALA A 104 -0.23 -4.37 3.54
N HIS A 105 -0.51 -3.40 4.40
CA HIS A 105 -0.13 -2.01 4.18
C HIS A 105 0.90 -1.52 5.20
N LYS A 106 1.70 -0.55 4.79
CA LYS A 106 2.60 0.21 5.66
C LYS A 106 2.08 1.64 5.80
N LEU A 107 1.93 2.09 7.04
CA LEU A 107 1.44 3.41 7.38
C LEU A 107 2.58 4.27 7.92
N ILE A 108 2.82 5.41 7.29
CA ILE A 108 3.76 6.46 7.70
C ILE A 108 3.11 7.83 7.50
N THR A 109 3.81 8.90 7.84
CA THR A 109 3.49 10.27 7.43
C THR A 109 4.62 10.87 6.59
N ASP A 110 4.26 11.77 5.67
CA ASP A 110 5.22 12.61 4.96
C ASP A 110 5.72 13.76 5.87
N GLU A 111 6.47 14.71 5.31
CA GLU A 111 7.00 15.85 6.05
C GLU A 111 5.94 16.86 6.51
N ASP A 112 4.83 16.91 5.80
CA ASP A 112 3.69 17.78 6.11
C ASP A 112 2.69 17.14 7.07
N GLY A 113 2.95 15.89 7.49
CA GLY A 113 2.07 15.11 8.35
C GLY A 113 0.92 14.42 7.63
N ASN A 114 0.89 14.43 6.31
CA ASN A 114 -0.13 13.70 5.56
C ASN A 114 0.11 12.19 5.64
N ILE A 115 -0.97 11.44 5.70
CA ILE A 115 -0.92 9.98 5.65
C ILE A 115 -0.35 9.51 4.31
N ILE A 116 0.62 8.61 4.37
CA ILE A 116 1.12 7.79 3.28
C ILE A 116 0.83 6.33 3.66
N PHE A 117 0.09 5.63 2.81
CA PHE A 117 -0.42 4.31 3.08
C PHE A 117 -0.10 3.37 1.92
N LEU A 118 1.00 2.64 2.06
CA LEU A 118 1.60 1.86 0.99
C LEU A 118 1.14 0.40 1.06
N SER A 119 0.47 -0.08 0.03
CA SER A 119 0.28 -1.51 -0.17
C SER A 119 1.64 -2.20 -0.32
N LYS A 120 1.73 -3.44 0.13
CA LYS A 120 2.95 -4.27 -0.01
C LYS A 120 2.60 -5.56 -0.71
N GLU A 121 3.24 -5.81 -1.82
CA GLU A 121 3.22 -7.12 -2.43
C GLU A 121 4.18 -8.04 -1.64
N ASN A 122 3.59 -8.99 -0.92
CA ASN A 122 4.35 -9.75 0.06
C ASN A 122 5.15 -10.90 -0.56
N ASP A 123 4.58 -11.60 -1.54
CA ASP A 123 5.14 -12.85 -2.06
C ASP A 123 5.52 -12.78 -3.54
N SER A 124 4.95 -11.87 -4.32
CA SER A 124 5.20 -11.78 -5.77
C SER A 124 6.54 -11.12 -6.10
N ASN A 125 6.64 -9.81 -5.96
CA ASN A 125 7.80 -9.03 -6.40
C ASN A 125 8.33 -8.03 -5.36
N GLY A 126 7.58 -7.82 -4.28
CA GLY A 126 7.93 -6.88 -3.22
C GLY A 126 7.68 -5.41 -3.55
N CYS A 127 6.94 -5.10 -4.60
CA CYS A 127 6.52 -3.72 -4.91
C CYS A 127 5.69 -3.12 -3.77
N ILE A 128 5.74 -1.82 -3.65
CA ILE A 128 4.97 -1.04 -2.66
C ILE A 128 4.24 0.10 -3.35
N GLY A 129 3.06 0.44 -2.78
CA GLY A 129 2.19 1.43 -3.37
C GLY A 129 1.72 1.04 -4.78
N THR A 130 1.61 -0.27 -5.01
CA THR A 130 1.18 -0.85 -6.28
C THR A 130 -0.28 -0.48 -6.52
N VAL A 131 -0.57 0.12 -7.66
CA VAL A 131 -1.87 0.72 -7.94
C VAL A 131 -2.96 -0.34 -8.11
N ASP A 132 -2.67 -1.39 -8.86
CA ASP A 132 -3.58 -2.52 -9.10
C ASP A 132 -3.85 -3.38 -7.84
N VAL A 133 -2.90 -3.42 -6.92
CA VAL A 133 -3.09 -4.06 -5.59
C VAL A 133 -3.87 -3.15 -4.65
N SER A 134 -3.65 -1.84 -4.72
CA SER A 134 -4.38 -0.86 -3.90
C SER A 134 -5.85 -0.76 -4.32
N TYR A 135 -6.12 -0.71 -5.62
CA TYR A 135 -7.46 -0.50 -6.18
C TYR A 135 -8.53 -1.46 -5.64
N PRO A 136 -8.34 -2.79 -5.62
CA PRO A 136 -9.35 -3.72 -5.09
C PRO A 136 -9.56 -3.61 -3.58
N SER A 137 -8.61 -3.04 -2.82
CA SER A 137 -8.74 -2.82 -1.39
C SER A 137 -9.45 -1.51 -1.04
N VAL A 138 -9.53 -0.57 -1.97
CA VAL A 138 -10.06 0.79 -1.76
C VAL A 138 -11.49 0.80 -1.22
N PRO A 139 -12.45 -0.01 -1.71
CA PRO A 139 -13.81 -0.02 -1.16
C PRO A 139 -13.85 -0.21 0.35
N LEU A 140 -12.97 -1.05 0.90
CA LEU A 140 -12.84 -1.25 2.35
C LEU A 140 -12.44 0.06 3.05
N PHE A 141 -11.39 0.72 2.57
CA PHE A 141 -10.88 1.92 3.23
C PHE A 141 -11.81 3.12 3.07
N LEU A 142 -12.54 3.21 1.97
CA LEU A 142 -13.58 4.24 1.78
C LEU A 142 -14.73 4.14 2.79
N LEU A 143 -15.02 2.94 3.32
CA LEU A 143 -16.01 2.75 4.37
C LEU A 143 -15.60 3.35 5.72
N PHE A 144 -14.31 3.48 5.97
CA PHE A 144 -13.78 3.93 7.25
C PHE A 144 -13.25 5.36 7.20
N ASN A 145 -12.33 5.64 6.26
CA ASN A 145 -11.68 6.94 6.18
C ASN A 145 -11.03 7.15 4.82
N THR A 146 -11.49 8.15 4.08
CA THR A 146 -10.93 8.53 2.76
C THR A 146 -9.46 8.93 2.82
N GLU A 147 -8.93 9.34 3.97
CA GLU A 147 -7.51 9.70 4.14
C GLU A 147 -6.56 8.52 3.86
N TYR A 148 -6.97 7.28 4.12
CA TYR A 148 -6.16 6.12 3.75
C TYR A 148 -6.03 5.99 2.23
N VAL A 149 -7.13 6.20 1.50
CA VAL A 149 -7.11 6.16 0.03
C VAL A 149 -6.28 7.32 -0.54
N LYS A 150 -6.42 8.53 0.00
CA LYS A 150 -5.52 9.65 -0.36
C LYS A 150 -4.05 9.28 -0.08
N GLY A 151 -3.79 8.60 1.03
CA GLY A 151 -2.46 8.09 1.38
C GLY A 151 -1.89 7.09 0.38
N MET A 152 -2.74 6.29 -0.28
CA MET A 152 -2.34 5.39 -1.37
C MET A 152 -2.03 6.18 -2.65
N LEU A 153 -2.81 7.21 -2.95
CA LEU A 153 -2.72 7.97 -4.18
C LEU A 153 -1.54 8.97 -4.20
N ARG A 154 -1.24 9.62 -3.06
CA ARG A 154 -0.17 10.64 -2.96
C ARG A 154 1.18 10.20 -3.53
N PRO A 155 1.72 9.02 -3.17
CA PRO A 155 3.01 8.58 -3.68
C PRO A 155 3.03 8.39 -5.20
N VAL A 156 1.93 7.91 -5.76
CA VAL A 156 1.78 7.68 -7.20
C VAL A 156 1.76 9.01 -7.95
N PHE A 157 0.97 9.97 -7.49
CA PHE A 157 0.98 11.33 -8.07
C PHE A 157 2.35 11.99 -7.96
N GLN A 158 3.02 11.81 -6.83
CA GLN A 158 4.35 12.39 -6.61
C GLN A 158 5.38 11.81 -7.56
N PHE A 159 5.38 10.48 -7.76
CA PHE A 159 6.30 9.86 -8.70
C PHE A 159 5.95 10.18 -10.16
N ALA A 160 4.67 10.21 -10.53
CA ALA A 160 4.23 10.60 -11.86
C ALA A 160 4.62 12.04 -12.24
N ALA A 161 4.95 12.88 -11.28
CA ALA A 161 5.43 14.25 -11.50
C ALA A 161 6.97 14.36 -11.63
N CYS A 162 7.71 13.24 -11.46
CA CYS A 162 9.17 13.25 -11.60
C CYS A 162 9.59 13.18 -13.08
N ASP A 163 10.71 13.81 -13.41
CA ASP A 163 11.26 13.81 -14.75
C ASP A 163 11.59 12.41 -15.30
N SER A 164 11.81 11.46 -14.38
CA SER A 164 12.08 10.06 -14.72
C SER A 164 10.86 9.29 -15.23
N TRP A 165 9.65 9.78 -14.94
CA TRP A 165 8.41 9.20 -15.47
C TRP A 165 8.02 9.91 -16.76
N GLU A 166 8.47 9.37 -17.89
CA GLU A 166 8.34 10.01 -19.20
C GLU A 166 7.05 9.64 -19.95
N PHE A 167 6.20 8.82 -19.35
CA PHE A 167 4.98 8.37 -19.98
C PHE A 167 3.79 9.28 -19.66
N ASP A 168 2.80 9.28 -20.55
CA ASP A 168 1.55 10.03 -20.41
C ASP A 168 0.42 9.23 -19.73
N PHE A 169 0.77 8.15 -19.04
CA PHE A 169 -0.11 7.29 -18.24
C PHE A 169 0.41 7.13 -16.81
N ALA A 170 -0.40 6.50 -15.95
CA ALA A 170 -0.07 6.33 -14.54
C ALA A 170 0.99 5.23 -14.33
N PRO A 171 1.93 5.42 -13.37
CA PRO A 171 2.87 4.38 -12.98
C PRO A 171 2.17 3.25 -12.22
N HIS A 172 2.74 2.05 -12.29
CA HIS A 172 2.23 0.85 -11.63
C HIS A 172 2.49 0.83 -10.11
N ASP A 173 3.67 1.21 -9.68
CA ASP A 173 4.10 1.18 -8.27
C ASP A 173 5.00 2.37 -7.94
N VAL A 174 5.39 2.49 -6.68
CA VAL A 174 6.26 3.58 -6.22
C VAL A 174 7.57 3.08 -5.63
N GLY A 175 7.89 1.81 -5.80
CA GLY A 175 9.16 1.26 -5.36
C GLY A 175 9.08 -0.18 -4.87
N ARG A 176 10.13 -0.58 -4.17
CA ARG A 176 10.23 -1.89 -3.52
C ARG A 176 10.60 -1.70 -2.05
N TYR A 177 9.88 -2.39 -1.17
CA TYR A 177 10.10 -2.29 0.26
C TYR A 177 11.59 -2.49 0.64
N PRO A 178 12.19 -1.63 1.45
CA PRO A 178 11.62 -0.46 2.13
C PRO A 178 11.80 0.89 1.38
N TYR A 179 12.05 0.89 0.09
CA TYR A 179 12.39 2.07 -0.70
C TYR A 179 11.24 2.50 -1.61
N ALA A 180 10.54 3.58 -1.24
CA ALA A 180 9.57 4.26 -2.10
C ALA A 180 10.28 5.32 -2.95
N TRP A 181 11.03 4.86 -3.96
CA TRP A 181 11.94 5.65 -4.79
C TRP A 181 11.49 5.83 -6.24
N GLY A 182 10.28 5.43 -6.56
CA GLY A 182 9.73 5.35 -7.90
C GLY A 182 9.58 3.92 -8.38
N GLN A 183 8.84 3.76 -9.46
CA GLN A 183 8.45 2.46 -9.99
C GLN A 183 9.65 1.54 -10.22
N VAL A 184 9.48 0.28 -9.87
CA VAL A 184 10.44 -0.80 -10.17
C VAL A 184 9.91 -1.79 -11.20
N TYR A 185 8.60 -1.82 -11.43
CA TYR A 185 8.00 -2.68 -12.43
C TYR A 185 8.38 -2.21 -13.86
N GLY A 186 8.68 -3.15 -14.74
CA GLY A 186 8.97 -2.83 -16.14
C GLY A 186 10.24 -2.01 -16.39
N LEU A 187 11.27 -2.16 -15.54
CA LEU A 187 12.57 -1.56 -15.76
C LEU A 187 13.22 -2.08 -17.06
N ASN A 188 13.95 -1.20 -17.75
CA ASN A 188 14.64 -1.55 -18.97
C ASN A 188 15.83 -2.47 -18.68
N GLY A 189 15.75 -3.73 -19.09
CA GLY A 189 16.76 -4.76 -18.88
C GLY A 189 18.13 -4.46 -19.49
N LYS A 190 18.24 -3.51 -20.42
CA LYS A 190 19.53 -3.05 -20.96
C LYS A 190 20.37 -2.28 -19.94
N LYS A 191 19.73 -1.82 -18.86
CA LYS A 191 20.38 -1.06 -17.77
C LYS A 191 20.64 -1.89 -16.52
N GLY A 192 20.54 -3.18 -16.62
CA GLY A 192 20.72 -4.17 -15.56
C GLY A 192 19.44 -4.97 -15.36
N ASP A 193 19.61 -6.24 -15.07
CA ASP A 193 18.51 -7.16 -14.82
C ASP A 193 17.93 -6.93 -13.40
N LEU A 194 17.40 -5.71 -13.22
CA LEU A 194 16.89 -5.22 -11.93
C LEU A 194 15.59 -5.88 -11.49
N TRP A 195 14.93 -6.58 -12.41
CA TRP A 195 13.65 -7.22 -12.18
C TRP A 195 13.75 -8.42 -11.21
N PHE A 196 14.79 -9.23 -11.37
CA PHE A 196 14.94 -10.49 -10.63
C PHE A 196 16.22 -10.60 -9.82
N SER A 197 17.28 -9.86 -10.14
CA SER A 197 18.41 -9.76 -9.24
C SER A 197 17.90 -9.07 -7.99
N GLY A 198 17.63 -9.82 -6.97
CA GLY A 198 17.34 -9.22 -5.66
C GLY A 198 18.29 -8.04 -5.49
N TRP A 199 17.86 -7.02 -4.84
CA TRP A 199 18.66 -5.85 -4.49
C TRP A 199 20.03 -6.34 -3.95
N ASN A 200 20.89 -6.74 -4.85
CA ASN A 200 22.29 -6.96 -4.56
C ASN A 200 22.83 -5.58 -4.23
N ASP A 201 23.78 -5.52 -3.35
CA ASP A 201 24.42 -4.35 -2.73
C ASP A 201 24.80 -3.18 -3.65
N ASP A 202 24.46 -3.22 -4.92
CA ASP A 202 24.59 -2.14 -5.88
C ASP A 202 23.53 -1.08 -5.61
N ILE A 203 23.96 0.02 -5.03
CA ILE A 203 23.16 1.20 -4.77
C ILE A 203 22.87 1.85 -6.12
N PHE A 204 21.71 1.59 -6.68
CA PHE A 204 21.22 2.36 -7.81
C PHE A 204 20.76 3.73 -7.32
N PRO A 205 20.99 4.79 -8.09
CA PRO A 205 20.39 6.08 -7.80
C PRO A 205 18.86 5.90 -7.71
N PRO A 206 18.18 6.54 -6.76
CA PRO A 206 16.73 6.45 -6.65
C PRO A 206 16.06 6.86 -7.97
N PHE A 207 15.07 6.10 -8.41
CA PHE A 207 14.44 6.30 -9.73
C PHE A 207 13.87 7.70 -9.92
N TYR A 208 13.36 8.34 -8.87
CA TYR A 208 12.87 9.72 -8.92
C TYR A 208 13.96 10.76 -9.23
N GLN A 209 15.24 10.41 -9.17
CA GLN A 209 16.36 11.33 -9.45
C GLN A 209 16.87 11.22 -10.88
N TYR A 210 16.41 10.27 -11.68
CA TYR A 210 16.85 10.18 -13.06
C TYR A 210 16.26 11.34 -13.87
N PRO A 211 17.07 12.00 -14.71
CA PRO A 211 16.56 13.02 -15.63
C PRO A 211 15.72 12.41 -16.74
N ALA A 212 14.88 13.22 -17.36
CA ALA A 212 14.20 12.87 -18.59
C ALA A 212 15.19 12.41 -19.66
N GLY A 213 14.77 11.52 -20.55
CA GLY A 213 15.60 10.92 -21.60
C GLY A 213 16.51 9.80 -21.10
N THR A 214 16.33 9.32 -19.86
CA THR A 214 17.15 8.22 -19.33
C THR A 214 16.70 6.85 -19.83
N ASP A 215 15.45 6.71 -20.30
CA ASP A 215 14.88 5.47 -20.84
C ASP A 215 15.04 4.29 -19.86
N ILE A 216 14.64 4.50 -18.60
CA ILE A 216 14.78 3.49 -17.55
C ILE A 216 13.65 2.48 -17.53
N PHE A 217 12.54 2.73 -18.23
CA PHE A 217 11.39 1.85 -18.31
C PHE A 217 11.14 1.35 -19.72
N GLU A 218 10.68 0.10 -19.84
CA GLU A 218 10.22 -0.45 -21.12
C GLU A 218 8.69 -0.36 -21.23
N PHE A 219 8.19 0.27 -22.30
CA PHE A 219 6.75 0.44 -22.53
C PHE A 219 5.99 -0.90 -22.55
N ARG A 220 6.55 -1.94 -23.17
CA ARG A 220 5.89 -3.25 -23.32
C ARG A 220 5.54 -3.94 -22.00
N TYR A 221 6.18 -3.55 -20.89
CA TYR A 221 5.90 -4.10 -19.56
C TYR A 221 4.99 -3.21 -18.72
N GLN A 222 4.45 -2.14 -19.29
CA GLN A 222 3.59 -1.22 -18.56
C GLN A 222 2.11 -1.64 -18.66
N MET A 223 1.29 -1.19 -17.72
CA MET A 223 -0.14 -1.43 -17.63
C MET A 223 -0.93 -0.11 -17.77
N PRO A 224 -0.79 0.63 -18.87
CA PRO A 224 -1.21 2.02 -18.96
C PRO A 224 -2.72 2.23 -18.83
N VAL A 225 -3.54 1.35 -19.40
CA VAL A 225 -5.00 1.49 -19.37
C VAL A 225 -5.54 1.17 -17.98
N GLU A 226 -5.07 0.09 -17.40
CA GLU A 226 -5.48 -0.34 -16.06
C GLU A 226 -5.12 0.71 -15.01
N GLU A 227 -3.87 1.15 -14.98
CA GLU A 227 -3.40 2.06 -13.94
C GLU A 227 -3.99 3.47 -14.06
N CYS A 228 -4.19 3.96 -15.27
CA CYS A 228 -4.95 5.20 -15.47
C CYS A 228 -6.39 5.06 -14.96
N GLY A 229 -7.06 3.96 -15.29
CA GLY A 229 -8.43 3.69 -14.84
C GLY A 229 -8.51 3.63 -13.33
N ASN A 230 -7.63 2.86 -12.69
CA ASN A 230 -7.55 2.69 -11.25
C ASN A 230 -7.35 4.04 -10.54
N MET A 231 -6.36 4.83 -10.96
CA MET A 231 -6.06 6.13 -10.36
C MET A 231 -7.21 7.13 -10.51
N LEU A 232 -7.85 7.18 -11.66
CA LEU A 232 -9.01 8.06 -11.92
C LEU A 232 -10.22 7.65 -11.05
N LEU A 233 -10.53 6.36 -10.99
CA LEU A 233 -11.65 5.84 -10.20
C LEU A 233 -11.44 6.07 -8.70
N MET A 234 -10.25 5.77 -8.18
CA MET A 234 -9.92 5.99 -6.77
C MET A 234 -10.01 7.48 -6.40
N THR A 235 -9.46 8.36 -7.24
CA THR A 235 -9.52 9.82 -7.02
C THR A 235 -10.96 10.32 -7.05
N ALA A 236 -11.76 9.87 -8.01
CA ALA A 236 -13.17 10.24 -8.10
C ALA A 236 -13.99 9.76 -6.90
N ALA A 237 -13.71 8.55 -6.40
CA ALA A 237 -14.36 8.00 -5.22
C ALA A 237 -14.06 8.81 -3.97
N VAL A 238 -12.80 9.21 -3.77
CA VAL A 238 -12.40 10.12 -2.68
C VAL A 238 -13.17 11.43 -2.78
N CYS A 239 -13.14 12.10 -3.92
CA CYS A 239 -13.84 13.38 -4.11
C CYS A 239 -15.34 13.26 -3.87
N LYS A 240 -15.96 12.18 -4.31
CA LYS A 240 -17.39 11.92 -4.11
C LYS A 240 -17.75 11.77 -2.63
N LEU A 241 -16.96 11.03 -1.87
CA LEU A 241 -17.21 10.81 -0.45
C LEU A 241 -16.87 12.02 0.41
N ASP A 242 -15.83 12.75 0.07
CA ASP A 242 -15.49 14.02 0.73
C ASP A 242 -16.48 15.16 0.38
N GLY A 243 -17.29 14.98 -0.66
CA GLY A 243 -18.22 16.00 -1.15
C GLY A 243 -17.56 17.22 -1.80
N ASN A 244 -16.29 17.12 -2.16
CA ASN A 244 -15.52 18.19 -2.80
C ASN A 244 -14.35 17.62 -3.63
N ALA A 245 -13.72 18.47 -4.45
CA ALA A 245 -12.61 18.09 -5.32
C ALA A 245 -11.23 18.58 -4.83
N LEU A 246 -11.11 19.04 -3.59
CA LEU A 246 -9.88 19.63 -3.06
C LEU A 246 -8.67 18.72 -3.17
N PHE A 247 -8.87 17.42 -2.99
CA PHE A 247 -7.78 16.44 -3.17
C PHE A 247 -7.34 16.30 -4.63
N ALA A 248 -8.27 16.38 -5.58
CA ALA A 248 -7.98 16.24 -7.01
C ALA A 248 -7.42 17.52 -7.64
N GLU A 249 -7.76 18.70 -7.12
CA GLU A 249 -7.38 19.98 -7.72
C GLU A 249 -5.89 20.12 -8.03
N PRO A 250 -4.95 19.81 -7.12
CA PRO A 250 -3.52 19.89 -7.42
C PRO A 250 -3.07 18.93 -8.53
N HIS A 251 -3.82 17.86 -8.76
CA HIS A 251 -3.50 16.77 -9.68
C HIS A 251 -4.26 16.85 -11.01
N MET A 252 -5.06 17.90 -11.23
CA MET A 252 -5.95 17.99 -12.40
C MET A 252 -5.22 17.94 -13.75
N ALA A 253 -3.97 18.38 -13.82
CA ALA A 253 -3.18 18.30 -15.05
C ALA A 253 -2.91 16.85 -15.44
N VAL A 254 -2.37 16.05 -14.52
CA VAL A 254 -2.06 14.65 -14.74
C VAL A 254 -3.31 13.79 -14.88
N LEU A 255 -4.38 14.07 -14.12
CA LEU A 255 -5.67 13.38 -14.27
C LEU A 255 -6.27 13.59 -15.68
N LYS A 256 -6.18 14.80 -16.22
CA LYS A 256 -6.58 15.07 -17.62
C LYS A 256 -5.71 14.34 -18.62
N GLN A 257 -4.41 14.28 -18.40
CA GLN A 257 -3.47 13.53 -19.24
C GLN A 257 -3.83 12.05 -19.28
N TRP A 258 -4.03 11.40 -18.14
CA TRP A 258 -4.46 10.00 -18.04
C TRP A 258 -5.84 9.76 -18.67
N THR A 259 -6.77 10.69 -18.51
CA THR A 259 -8.07 10.63 -19.20
C THR A 259 -7.91 10.69 -20.72
N GLN A 260 -7.05 11.56 -21.24
CA GLN A 260 -6.78 11.63 -22.68
C GLN A 260 -6.10 10.36 -23.19
N TYR A 261 -5.22 9.76 -22.39
CA TYR A 261 -4.64 8.47 -22.71
C TYR A 261 -5.72 7.39 -22.87
N LEU A 262 -6.63 7.28 -21.91
CA LEU A 262 -7.75 6.32 -21.98
C LEU A 262 -8.69 6.56 -23.18
N ILE A 263 -9.00 7.82 -23.48
CA ILE A 263 -9.84 8.16 -24.65
C ILE A 263 -9.17 7.68 -25.94
N LYS A 264 -7.84 7.80 -26.01
CA LYS A 264 -7.09 7.46 -27.24
C LYS A 264 -6.83 5.97 -27.38
N PHE A 265 -6.49 5.29 -26.29
CA PHE A 265 -5.96 3.93 -26.31
C PHE A 265 -6.81 2.91 -25.54
N GLY A 266 -7.75 3.33 -24.71
CA GLY A 266 -8.46 2.44 -23.79
C GLY A 266 -9.45 1.50 -24.46
N ALA A 267 -10.00 1.87 -25.63
CA ALA A 267 -10.97 1.04 -26.33
C ALA A 267 -10.35 -0.18 -27.06
N ASP A 268 -9.12 0.00 -27.56
CA ASP A 268 -8.40 -1.04 -28.30
C ASP A 268 -6.87 -0.86 -28.04
N PRO A 269 -6.39 -1.27 -26.87
CA PRO A 269 -4.98 -1.14 -26.53
C PRO A 269 -4.15 -2.13 -27.34
N GLY A 270 -3.11 -1.63 -28.02
CA GLY A 270 -2.24 -2.46 -28.88
C GLY A 270 -1.44 -3.48 -28.06
N GLU A 271 -0.64 -2.97 -27.15
CA GLU A 271 0.16 -3.78 -26.23
C GLU A 271 0.02 -3.19 -24.83
N GLN A 272 -0.41 -3.99 -23.90
CA GLN A 272 -0.31 -3.68 -22.47
C GLN A 272 -0.43 -4.96 -21.66
N LEU A 273 0.18 -4.95 -20.51
CA LEU A 273 -0.08 -5.94 -19.48
C LEU A 273 -1.30 -5.53 -18.64
N CYS A 274 -1.85 -6.46 -17.90
CA CYS A 274 -2.82 -6.22 -16.84
C CYS A 274 -2.43 -7.06 -15.64
N THR A 275 -2.95 -6.72 -14.46
CA THR A 275 -2.60 -7.33 -13.17
C THR A 275 -2.60 -8.84 -13.20
N ASP A 276 -3.56 -9.40 -13.86
CA ASP A 276 -3.72 -10.82 -13.96
C ASP A 276 -3.54 -11.24 -15.41
N ASP A 277 -2.30 -11.39 -15.81
CA ASP A 277 -1.89 -11.90 -17.12
C ASP A 277 -2.64 -13.20 -17.48
N PHE A 278 -3.10 -13.93 -16.50
CA PHE A 278 -3.76 -15.19 -16.65
C PHE A 278 -5.27 -15.07 -16.90
N ALA A 279 -5.95 -14.19 -16.19
CA ALA A 279 -7.40 -14.00 -16.32
C ALA A 279 -7.76 -12.64 -16.93
N GLY A 280 -6.91 -11.66 -16.79
CA GLY A 280 -7.15 -10.26 -17.14
C GLY A 280 -7.35 -10.02 -18.62
N HIS A 281 -6.65 -10.72 -19.47
CA HIS A 281 -6.82 -10.62 -20.92
C HIS A 281 -8.25 -10.84 -21.39
N LEU A 282 -8.98 -11.71 -20.72
CA LEU A 282 -10.35 -12.05 -21.12
C LEU A 282 -11.40 -11.21 -20.41
N LEU A 283 -11.09 -10.66 -19.24
CA LEU A 283 -12.09 -10.00 -18.40
C LEU A 283 -11.98 -8.48 -18.42
N SER A 284 -10.80 -7.91 -18.45
CA SER A 284 -10.65 -6.45 -18.36
C SER A 284 -10.79 -5.74 -19.70
N LEU A 285 -10.37 -6.35 -20.79
CA LEU A 285 -10.32 -5.70 -22.09
C LEU A 285 -11.53 -5.97 -23.00
N ILE A 286 -12.26 -7.07 -22.77
CA ILE A 286 -13.39 -7.48 -23.62
C ILE A 286 -14.74 -7.15 -22.98
N HIS A 287 -14.81 -6.94 -21.68
CA HIS A 287 -16.06 -6.82 -20.93
C HIS A 287 -16.25 -5.49 -20.23
N ILE A 288 -15.32 -4.55 -20.36
CA ILE A 288 -15.48 -3.15 -19.99
C ILE A 288 -15.82 -2.34 -21.23
#